data_a841870315f92126ba96c2e31190a3d0
#
_entry.id   a841870315f92126ba96c2e31190a3d0
#
_cell.length_a   1.000
_cell.length_b   1.000
_cell.length_c   1.000
_cell.angle_alpha   90.00
_cell.angle_beta   90.00
_cell.angle_gamma   90.00
#
_symmetry.space_group_name_H-M   'P 1'
#
loop_
_entity.id
_entity.type
_entity.pdbx_description
1 polymer ?
#
loop_
_entity_poly.entity_id
_entity_poly.type
_entity_poly.pdbx_seq_one_letter_code
_entity_poly.pdbx_strand_id
1 'polypeptide(L)'
;MWQALRNELHPAGLEIVTVALDVNPEAARVLIEAIKPNHPSLIDSAHRVDELFGVVNVPNGVWIDEDGTIVRPVEPASPERKEPPEWRRMADHPDIPEPLRETLRLATGIKIQGHEYTAALRDWVARGRASGYRLPPEEVMARSGPRGKAEAEAAARFELGSYLWDSGRRDLAPRHWREAHRLQPDNWTYKRQAWSLADPFQGPTELYDSCWVEDVKKIGPENYYPRLKL
;
A
#
# COMPACT_ATOMS: atom_id res chain seq x y z
N MET A 1 -7.97 11.99 5.79
CA MET A 1 -6.62 12.10 6.41
C MET A 1 -5.66 12.85 5.49
N TRP A 2 -5.26 12.30 4.35
CA TRP A 2 -4.32 12.95 3.41
C TRP A 2 -4.77 14.36 3.01
N GLN A 3 -6.05 14.55 2.66
CA GLN A 3 -6.59 15.87 2.33
C GLN A 3 -6.42 16.91 3.46
N ALA A 4 -6.62 16.50 4.71
CA ALA A 4 -6.45 17.40 5.85
C ALA A 4 -4.98 17.78 6.04
N LEU A 5 -4.06 16.80 5.90
CA LEU A 5 -2.63 17.05 5.98
C LEU A 5 -2.12 17.92 4.83
N ARG A 6 -2.63 17.69 3.62
CA ARG A 6 -2.34 18.58 2.48
C ARG A 6 -2.82 20.00 2.74
N ASN A 7 -4.06 20.19 3.20
CA ASN A 7 -4.60 21.53 3.49
C ASN A 7 -3.75 22.28 4.52
N GLU A 8 -3.15 21.56 5.47
CA GLU A 8 -2.25 22.13 6.47
C GLU A 8 -0.89 22.52 5.88
N LEU A 9 -0.29 21.66 5.08
CA LEU A 9 1.12 21.78 4.66
C LEU A 9 1.31 22.35 3.25
N HIS A 10 0.29 22.36 2.41
CA HIS A 10 0.37 22.92 1.05
C HIS A 10 0.75 24.40 1.01
N PRO A 11 0.24 25.29 1.90
CA PRO A 11 0.71 26.67 1.95
C PRO A 11 2.20 26.84 2.25
N ALA A 12 2.83 25.83 2.85
CA ALA A 12 4.27 25.77 3.13
C ALA A 12 5.07 25.04 2.04
N GLY A 13 4.43 24.70 0.89
CA GLY A 13 5.09 24.16 -0.30
C GLY A 13 4.97 22.65 -0.50
N LEU A 14 4.30 21.89 0.39
CA LEU A 14 4.09 20.46 0.19
C LEU A 14 2.96 20.18 -0.78
N GLU A 15 3.22 19.39 -1.81
CA GLU A 15 2.14 18.73 -2.57
C GLU A 15 2.08 17.24 -2.22
N ILE A 16 0.86 16.72 -2.16
CA ILE A 16 0.60 15.29 -1.97
C ILE A 16 0.00 14.76 -3.26
N VAL A 17 0.63 13.74 -3.82
CA VAL A 17 0.12 12.99 -4.96
C VAL A 17 -0.22 11.58 -4.48
N THR A 18 -1.45 11.14 -4.72
CA THR A 18 -1.82 9.76 -4.42
C THR A 18 -1.86 8.93 -5.69
N VAL A 19 -1.47 7.66 -5.58
CA VAL A 19 -1.52 6.70 -6.68
C VAL A 19 -2.29 5.47 -6.20
N ALA A 20 -3.42 5.20 -6.83
CA ALA A 20 -4.17 3.97 -6.59
C ALA A 20 -3.53 2.85 -7.43
N LEU A 21 -3.15 1.77 -6.76
CA LEU A 21 -2.67 0.54 -7.38
C LEU A 21 -3.87 -0.39 -7.55
N ASP A 22 -4.45 -0.42 -8.73
CA ASP A 22 -5.62 -1.25 -9.01
C ASP A 22 -5.67 -1.62 -10.50
N VAL A 23 -5.60 -2.91 -10.81
CA VAL A 23 -5.68 -3.40 -12.20
C VAL A 23 -7.04 -3.09 -12.85
N ASN A 24 -8.08 -2.82 -12.04
CA ASN A 24 -9.35 -2.30 -12.52
C ASN A 24 -9.43 -0.77 -12.30
N PRO A 25 -9.08 0.06 -13.29
CA PRO A 25 -9.05 1.50 -13.14
C PRO A 25 -10.40 2.12 -12.79
N GLU A 26 -11.51 1.49 -13.18
CA GLU A 26 -12.85 2.01 -12.88
C GLU A 26 -13.21 1.86 -11.40
N ALA A 27 -12.76 0.80 -10.73
CA ALA A 27 -12.95 0.64 -9.29
C ALA A 27 -12.28 1.76 -8.51
N ALA A 28 -11.03 2.11 -8.87
CA ALA A 28 -10.31 3.23 -8.26
C ALA A 28 -10.95 4.58 -8.63
N ARG A 29 -11.39 4.78 -9.88
CA ARG A 29 -12.01 6.02 -10.36
C ARG A 29 -13.27 6.36 -9.57
N VAL A 30 -14.17 5.40 -9.38
CA VAL A 30 -15.41 5.59 -8.61
C VAL A 30 -15.12 6.12 -7.19
N LEU A 31 -14.10 5.57 -6.53
CA LEU A 31 -13.71 6.02 -5.19
C LEU A 31 -13.11 7.43 -5.20
N ILE A 32 -12.24 7.74 -6.16
CA ILE A 32 -11.62 9.08 -6.31
C ILE A 32 -12.70 10.13 -6.57
N GLU A 33 -13.65 9.85 -7.48
CA GLU A 33 -14.74 10.77 -7.81
C GLU A 33 -15.72 10.97 -6.64
N ALA A 34 -15.95 9.96 -5.83
CA ALA A 34 -16.78 10.07 -4.62
C ALA A 34 -16.13 10.94 -3.54
N ILE A 35 -14.80 10.80 -3.36
CA ILE A 35 -14.04 11.54 -2.34
C ILE A 35 -13.71 12.96 -2.80
N LYS A 36 -13.55 13.19 -4.12
CA LYS A 36 -13.18 14.47 -4.74
C LYS A 36 -11.98 15.15 -4.06
N PRO A 37 -10.81 14.49 -4.00
CA PRO A 37 -9.64 15.07 -3.35
C PRO A 37 -9.16 16.32 -4.10
N ASN A 38 -8.63 17.30 -3.36
CA ASN A 38 -8.05 18.52 -3.94
C ASN A 38 -6.58 18.35 -4.36
N HIS A 39 -6.04 17.13 -4.26
CA HIS A 39 -4.69 16.77 -4.67
C HIS A 39 -4.73 15.87 -5.90
N PRO A 40 -3.65 15.84 -6.70
CA PRO A 40 -3.55 14.90 -7.80
C PRO A 40 -3.74 13.46 -7.32
N SER A 41 -4.65 12.75 -7.98
CA SER A 41 -4.94 11.33 -7.68
C SER A 41 -4.83 10.55 -8.96
N LEU A 42 -3.80 9.74 -9.05
CA LEU A 42 -3.45 8.94 -10.21
C LEU A 42 -3.93 7.50 -10.03
N ILE A 43 -4.06 6.78 -11.12
CA ILE A 43 -4.37 5.35 -11.14
C ILE A 43 -3.27 4.64 -11.91
N ASP A 44 -2.64 3.66 -11.28
CA ASP A 44 -1.64 2.81 -11.89
C ASP A 44 -2.20 1.38 -12.00
N SER A 45 -2.81 1.09 -13.13
CA SER A 45 -3.39 -0.23 -13.40
C SER A 45 -2.37 -1.29 -13.80
N ALA A 46 -1.17 -0.87 -14.14
CA ALA A 46 -0.08 -1.77 -14.51
C ALA A 46 0.92 -2.04 -13.36
N HIS A 47 0.69 -1.47 -12.17
CA HIS A 47 1.58 -1.60 -11.02
C HIS A 47 3.04 -1.16 -11.32
N ARG A 48 3.19 -0.10 -12.14
CA ARG A 48 4.52 0.42 -12.50
C ARG A 48 5.16 1.21 -11.37
N VAL A 49 4.35 1.94 -10.61
CA VAL A 49 4.85 2.75 -9.49
C VAL A 49 5.36 1.86 -8.36
N ASP A 50 4.63 0.81 -8.01
CA ASP A 50 5.09 -0.12 -6.97
C ASP A 50 6.32 -0.90 -7.43
N GLU A 51 6.41 -1.28 -8.69
CA GLU A 51 7.59 -1.89 -9.28
C GLU A 51 8.81 -0.97 -9.23
N LEU A 52 8.66 0.29 -9.67
CA LEU A 52 9.78 1.23 -9.78
C LEU A 52 10.29 1.74 -8.43
N PHE A 53 9.41 1.95 -7.46
CA PHE A 53 9.77 2.43 -6.12
C PHE A 53 9.98 1.31 -5.11
N GLY A 54 9.66 0.07 -5.46
CA GLY A 54 9.77 -1.08 -4.54
C GLY A 54 8.64 -1.12 -3.49
N VAL A 55 7.45 -0.65 -3.84
CA VAL A 55 6.28 -0.71 -2.95
C VAL A 55 5.80 -2.15 -2.82
N VAL A 56 5.82 -2.69 -1.62
CA VAL A 56 5.36 -4.06 -1.33
C VAL A 56 4.08 -4.11 -0.50
N ASN A 57 3.61 -2.97 -0.02
CA ASN A 57 2.36 -2.84 0.73
C ASN A 57 1.79 -1.41 0.58
N VAL A 58 0.54 -1.20 0.96
CA VAL A 58 -0.12 0.11 0.96
C VAL A 58 -0.85 0.35 2.28
N PRO A 59 -0.85 1.60 2.79
CA PRO A 59 -0.29 2.81 2.20
C PRO A 59 1.22 2.94 2.43
N ASN A 60 1.93 3.30 1.38
CA ASN A 60 3.35 3.65 1.41
C ASN A 60 3.55 5.04 0.80
N GLY A 61 4.67 5.68 1.12
CA GLY A 61 5.02 7.00 0.60
C GLY A 61 6.50 7.12 0.29
N VAL A 62 6.80 8.01 -0.64
CA VAL A 62 8.15 8.43 -1.03
C VAL A 62 8.21 9.95 -0.89
N TRP A 63 9.27 10.48 -0.29
CA TRP A 63 9.46 11.93 -0.23
C TRP A 63 10.43 12.38 -1.31
N ILE A 64 9.99 13.34 -2.09
CA ILE A 64 10.74 13.90 -3.21
C ILE A 64 10.86 15.40 -2.96
N ASP A 65 12.08 15.95 -3.00
CA ASP A 65 12.28 17.37 -2.81
C ASP A 65 11.99 18.19 -4.09
N GLU A 66 12.12 19.49 -3.98
CA GLU A 66 11.86 20.45 -5.07
C GLU A 66 12.79 20.32 -6.28
N ASP A 67 13.91 19.62 -6.11
CA ASP A 67 14.86 19.32 -7.20
C ASP A 67 14.51 17.97 -7.89
N GLY A 68 13.44 17.27 -7.45
CA GLY A 68 13.08 15.95 -7.95
C GLY A 68 13.91 14.81 -7.37
N THR A 69 14.65 15.07 -6.30
CA THR A 69 15.48 14.06 -5.63
C THR A 69 14.68 13.34 -4.55
N ILE A 70 14.76 12.00 -4.52
CA ILE A 70 14.19 11.21 -3.44
C ILE A 70 15.02 11.45 -2.17
N VAL A 71 14.36 11.97 -1.13
CA VAL A 71 14.98 12.27 0.18
C VAL A 71 14.53 11.29 1.27
N ARG A 72 13.49 10.52 1.02
CA ARG A 72 13.13 9.29 1.74
C ARG A 72 12.60 8.27 0.76
N PRO A 73 13.13 7.04 0.78
CA PRO A 73 12.65 5.97 -0.08
C PRO A 73 11.27 5.49 0.39
N VAL A 74 10.71 4.52 -0.33
CA VAL A 74 9.42 3.93 0.03
C VAL A 74 9.41 3.40 1.46
N GLU A 75 8.40 3.83 2.22
CA GLU A 75 8.17 3.38 3.59
C GLU A 75 6.67 3.45 3.93
N PRO A 76 6.20 2.75 4.98
CA PRO A 76 4.82 2.87 5.42
C PRO A 76 4.45 4.33 5.69
N ALA A 77 3.38 4.80 5.03
CA ALA A 77 2.95 6.18 5.09
C ALA A 77 1.46 6.26 5.45
N SER A 78 1.18 6.65 6.66
CA SER A 78 -0.20 6.87 7.10
C SER A 78 -0.27 8.15 7.92
N PRO A 79 -1.08 9.14 7.52
CA PRO A 79 -1.28 10.31 8.36
C PRO A 79 -1.90 9.94 9.70
N GLU A 80 -1.58 10.71 10.73
CA GLU A 80 -2.21 10.60 12.04
C GLU A 80 -3.73 10.67 11.92
N ARG A 81 -4.41 9.81 12.66
CA ARG A 81 -5.87 9.84 12.83
C ARG A 81 -6.21 10.42 14.19
N LYS A 82 -7.05 11.44 14.22
CA LYS A 82 -7.57 12.01 15.47
C LYS A 82 -8.51 11.04 16.18
N GLU A 83 -9.27 10.26 15.42
CA GLU A 83 -10.21 9.29 15.95
C GLU A 83 -10.01 7.90 15.31
N PRO A 84 -10.22 6.83 16.07
CA PRO A 84 -10.24 5.49 15.51
C PRO A 84 -11.32 5.38 14.41
N PRO A 85 -11.06 4.67 13.30
CA PRO A 85 -12.06 4.47 12.27
C PRO A 85 -13.26 3.68 12.81
N GLU A 86 -14.45 3.98 12.31
CA GLU A 86 -15.72 3.36 12.76
C GLU A 86 -15.69 1.84 12.68
N TRP A 87 -15.05 1.27 11.66
CA TRP A 87 -14.95 -0.17 11.49
C TRP A 87 -14.28 -0.90 12.68
N ARG A 88 -13.46 -0.19 13.48
CA ARG A 88 -12.90 -0.78 14.72
C ARG A 88 -13.98 -1.13 15.73
N ARG A 89 -15.05 -0.34 15.79
CA ARG A 89 -16.21 -0.63 16.67
C ARG A 89 -17.04 -1.78 16.12
N MET A 90 -16.99 -2.02 14.81
CA MET A 90 -17.71 -3.12 14.17
C MET A 90 -17.08 -4.49 14.44
N ALA A 91 -15.79 -4.55 14.81
CA ALA A 91 -15.08 -5.79 15.03
C ALA A 91 -15.73 -6.69 16.12
N ASP A 92 -16.44 -6.08 17.08
CA ASP A 92 -17.12 -6.80 18.17
C ASP A 92 -18.64 -6.72 18.07
N HIS A 93 -19.21 -6.18 16.99
CA HIS A 93 -20.65 -6.04 16.84
C HIS A 93 -21.28 -7.42 16.53
N PRO A 94 -22.35 -7.83 17.27
CA PRO A 94 -22.94 -9.16 17.16
C PRO A 94 -23.56 -9.46 15.79
N ASP A 95 -24.08 -8.44 15.11
CA ASP A 95 -24.74 -8.60 13.80
C ASP A 95 -23.77 -8.75 12.63
N ILE A 96 -22.47 -8.61 12.87
CA ILE A 96 -21.44 -8.81 11.84
C ILE A 96 -21.14 -10.29 11.70
N PRO A 97 -21.18 -10.88 10.49
CA PRO A 97 -20.80 -12.27 10.26
C PRO A 97 -19.40 -12.59 10.76
N GLU A 98 -19.22 -13.79 11.36
CA GLU A 98 -17.93 -14.15 11.98
C GLU A 98 -16.70 -14.00 11.07
N PRO A 99 -16.73 -14.38 9.78
CA PRO A 99 -15.57 -14.17 8.90
C PRO A 99 -15.17 -12.70 8.77
N LEU A 100 -16.15 -11.80 8.71
CA LEU A 100 -15.88 -10.36 8.66
C LEU A 100 -15.40 -9.83 10.01
N ARG A 101 -15.96 -10.29 11.13
CA ARG A 101 -15.46 -9.96 12.48
C ARG A 101 -14.01 -10.35 12.65
N GLU A 102 -13.64 -11.55 12.22
CA GLU A 102 -12.25 -12.02 12.28
C GLU A 102 -11.31 -11.11 11.48
N THR A 103 -11.70 -10.75 10.26
CA THR A 103 -10.96 -9.78 9.44
C THR A 103 -10.78 -8.45 10.15
N LEU A 104 -11.85 -7.92 10.73
CA LEU A 104 -11.81 -6.64 11.46
C LEU A 104 -10.94 -6.72 12.73
N ARG A 105 -11.00 -7.81 13.48
CA ARG A 105 -10.13 -8.03 14.66
C ARG A 105 -8.66 -8.06 14.27
N LEU A 106 -8.30 -8.81 13.24
CA LEU A 106 -6.93 -8.81 12.73
C LEU A 106 -6.49 -7.40 12.30
N ALA A 107 -7.35 -6.69 11.57
CA ALA A 107 -7.07 -5.33 11.16
C ALA A 107 -6.88 -4.35 12.35
N THR A 108 -7.56 -4.57 13.50
CA THR A 108 -7.33 -3.76 14.71
C THR A 108 -5.96 -3.99 15.33
N GLY A 109 -5.37 -5.16 15.13
CA GLY A 109 -4.04 -5.52 15.61
C GLY A 109 -2.89 -4.91 14.81
N ILE A 110 -3.17 -4.38 13.60
CA ILE A 110 -2.15 -3.78 12.74
C ILE A 110 -1.61 -2.49 13.39
N LYS A 111 -0.28 -2.42 13.49
CA LYS A 111 0.41 -1.25 14.04
C LYS A 111 0.69 -0.23 12.94
N ILE A 112 0.28 1.01 13.18
CA ILE A 112 0.49 2.15 12.29
C ILE A 112 1.13 3.27 13.08
N GLN A 113 2.25 3.79 12.59
CA GLN A 113 3.02 4.89 13.21
C GLN A 113 2.61 6.24 12.59
N GLY A 114 1.31 6.54 12.60
CA GLY A 114 0.76 7.72 11.92
C GLY A 114 1.15 9.04 12.57
N HIS A 115 1.29 9.06 13.89
CA HIS A 115 1.74 10.24 14.63
C HIS A 115 3.19 10.59 14.28
N GLU A 116 4.08 9.61 14.36
CA GLU A 116 5.51 9.76 14.08
C GLU A 116 5.73 10.18 12.63
N TYR A 117 5.04 9.53 11.68
CA TYR A 117 5.12 9.87 10.26
C TYR A 117 4.67 11.33 10.00
N THR A 118 3.55 11.72 10.57
CA THR A 118 3.01 13.08 10.40
C THR A 118 3.93 14.13 11.02
N ALA A 119 4.50 13.85 12.20
CA ALA A 119 5.46 14.74 12.85
C ALA A 119 6.74 14.92 12.02
N ALA A 120 7.26 13.83 11.47
CA ALA A 120 8.43 13.86 10.60
C ALA A 120 8.18 14.65 9.31
N LEU A 121 7.01 14.47 8.70
CA LEU A 121 6.64 15.22 7.49
C LEU A 121 6.50 16.72 7.76
N ARG A 122 5.91 17.11 8.91
CA ARG A 122 5.82 18.51 9.34
C ARG A 122 7.20 19.14 9.57
N ASP A 123 8.11 18.41 10.22
CA ASP A 123 9.49 18.88 10.42
C ASP A 123 10.20 19.08 9.08
N TRP A 124 10.05 18.14 8.16
CA TRP A 124 10.68 18.27 6.84
C TRP A 124 10.13 19.46 6.07
N VAL A 125 8.82 19.68 6.04
CA VAL A 125 8.21 20.85 5.40
C VAL A 125 8.68 22.15 6.03
N ALA A 126 8.81 22.21 7.36
CA ALA A 126 9.23 23.41 8.07
C ALA A 126 10.72 23.74 7.91
N ARG A 127 11.58 22.70 7.79
CA ARG A 127 13.03 22.85 7.85
C ARG A 127 13.75 22.51 6.53
N GLY A 128 13.03 21.91 5.56
CA GLY A 128 13.57 21.56 4.25
C GLY A 128 14.85 20.71 4.37
N ARG A 129 15.93 21.22 3.78
CA ARG A 129 17.24 20.53 3.79
C ARG A 129 17.88 20.40 5.18
N ALA A 130 17.45 21.19 6.16
CA ALA A 130 17.92 21.11 7.55
C ALA A 130 17.14 20.13 8.42
N SER A 131 16.11 19.47 7.88
CA SER A 131 15.37 18.45 8.61
C SER A 131 16.22 17.21 8.88
N GLY A 132 16.16 16.71 10.11
CA GLY A 132 16.80 15.45 10.48
C GLY A 132 16.16 14.20 9.84
N TYR A 133 14.98 14.38 9.25
CA TYR A 133 14.26 13.29 8.55
C TYR A 133 14.59 13.19 7.06
N ARG A 134 15.27 14.20 6.49
CA ARG A 134 15.82 14.14 5.16
C ARG A 134 17.08 13.27 5.17
N LEU A 135 17.06 12.19 4.40
CA LEU A 135 18.20 11.27 4.33
C LEU A 135 19.22 11.73 3.28
N PRO A 136 20.51 11.50 3.50
CA PRO A 136 21.51 11.68 2.48
C PRO A 136 21.37 10.63 1.38
N PRO A 137 21.82 10.91 0.13
CA PRO A 137 21.62 10.03 -1.02
C PRO A 137 22.10 8.59 -0.81
N GLU A 138 23.24 8.40 -0.15
CA GLU A 138 23.81 7.08 0.16
C GLU A 138 22.88 6.25 1.07
N GLU A 139 22.19 6.88 2.01
CA GLU A 139 21.25 6.21 2.89
C GLU A 139 19.93 5.91 2.18
N VAL A 140 19.45 6.83 1.32
CA VAL A 140 18.30 6.56 0.44
C VAL A 140 18.57 5.33 -0.42
N MET A 141 19.73 5.27 -1.06
CA MET A 141 20.13 4.12 -1.88
C MET A 141 20.24 2.83 -1.06
N ALA A 142 20.84 2.90 0.12
CA ALA A 142 20.99 1.73 1.00
C ALA A 142 19.64 1.19 1.48
N ARG A 143 18.68 2.08 1.81
CA ARG A 143 17.33 1.68 2.25
C ARG A 143 16.43 1.22 1.10
N SER A 144 16.63 1.76 -0.12
CA SER A 144 15.88 1.32 -1.30
C SER A 144 16.24 -0.11 -1.70
N GLY A 145 17.49 -0.50 -1.48
CA GLY A 145 18.01 -1.81 -1.88
C GLY A 145 18.12 -1.99 -3.40
N PRO A 146 18.89 -2.92 -3.88
CA PRO A 146 18.89 -3.29 -5.28
C PRO A 146 17.67 -4.17 -5.57
N ARG A 147 17.01 -3.91 -6.71
CA ARG A 147 16.00 -4.82 -7.22
C ARG A 147 16.69 -6.05 -7.79
N GLY A 148 16.39 -7.23 -7.24
CA GLY A 148 16.95 -8.49 -7.64
C GLY A 148 16.19 -9.15 -8.80
N LYS A 149 16.71 -10.29 -9.24
CA LYS A 149 16.08 -11.10 -10.30
C LYS A 149 14.72 -11.65 -9.87
N ALA A 150 14.58 -12.03 -8.60
CA ALA A 150 13.34 -12.58 -8.06
C ALA A 150 12.21 -11.54 -8.08
N GLU A 151 12.50 -10.31 -7.66
CA GLU A 151 11.53 -9.21 -7.68
C GLU A 151 11.13 -8.83 -9.11
N ALA A 152 12.09 -8.81 -10.04
CA ALA A 152 11.81 -8.52 -11.44
C ALA A 152 10.94 -9.63 -12.09
N GLU A 153 11.21 -10.90 -11.78
CA GLU A 153 10.39 -12.01 -12.26
C GLU A 153 9.01 -12.00 -11.59
N ALA A 154 8.91 -11.68 -10.29
CA ALA A 154 7.63 -11.55 -9.59
C ALA A 154 6.72 -10.52 -10.25
N ALA A 155 7.25 -9.34 -10.59
CA ALA A 155 6.51 -8.30 -11.30
C ALA A 155 6.02 -8.78 -12.67
N ALA A 156 6.89 -9.38 -13.47
CA ALA A 156 6.52 -9.92 -14.78
C ALA A 156 5.46 -11.04 -14.68
N ARG A 157 5.53 -11.88 -13.64
CA ARG A 157 4.53 -12.92 -13.37
C ARG A 157 3.21 -12.33 -12.95
N PHE A 158 3.23 -11.31 -12.08
CA PHE A 158 2.01 -10.63 -11.65
C PHE A 158 1.32 -9.94 -12.83
N GLU A 159 2.06 -9.19 -13.64
CA GLU A 159 1.55 -8.51 -14.84
C GLU A 159 0.93 -9.51 -15.83
N LEU A 160 1.63 -10.63 -16.10
CA LEU A 160 1.10 -11.66 -16.99
C LEU A 160 -0.17 -12.31 -16.45
N GLY A 161 -0.24 -12.57 -15.13
CA GLY A 161 -1.45 -13.10 -14.49
C GLY A 161 -2.62 -12.14 -14.64
N SER A 162 -2.40 -10.86 -14.39
CA SER A 162 -3.44 -9.82 -14.55
C SER A 162 -3.89 -9.66 -15.99
N TYR A 163 -2.98 -9.67 -16.94
CA TYR A 163 -3.31 -9.66 -18.38
C TYR A 163 -4.15 -10.88 -18.80
N LEU A 164 -3.79 -12.06 -18.34
CA LEU A 164 -4.54 -13.30 -18.64
C LEU A 164 -5.95 -13.24 -18.05
N TRP A 165 -6.08 -12.72 -16.84
CA TRP A 165 -7.39 -12.53 -16.19
C TRP A 165 -8.29 -11.60 -17.00
N ASP A 166 -7.80 -10.42 -17.38
CA ASP A 166 -8.53 -9.43 -18.15
C ASP A 166 -8.88 -9.91 -19.57
N SER A 167 -7.99 -10.72 -20.16
CA SER A 167 -8.22 -11.35 -21.47
C SER A 167 -9.21 -12.52 -21.43
N GLY A 168 -9.85 -12.79 -20.29
CA GLY A 168 -10.81 -13.89 -20.12
C GLY A 168 -10.18 -15.27 -19.91
N ARG A 169 -8.85 -15.38 -19.87
CA ARG A 169 -8.10 -16.63 -19.64
C ARG A 169 -7.86 -16.84 -18.16
N ARG A 170 -8.93 -16.77 -17.38
CA ARG A 170 -8.90 -16.74 -15.91
C ARG A 170 -8.36 -18.01 -15.26
N ASP A 171 -8.47 -19.14 -15.91
CA ASP A 171 -7.91 -20.43 -15.50
C ASP A 171 -6.38 -20.43 -15.46
N LEU A 172 -5.75 -19.60 -16.28
CA LEU A 172 -4.29 -19.51 -16.39
C LEU A 172 -3.67 -18.48 -15.43
N ALA A 173 -4.41 -17.46 -15.01
CA ALA A 173 -3.91 -16.37 -14.18
C ALA A 173 -3.33 -16.83 -12.80
N PRO A 174 -4.02 -17.70 -12.03
CA PRO A 174 -3.60 -18.06 -10.67
C PRO A 174 -2.21 -18.68 -10.59
N ARG A 175 -1.80 -19.46 -11.58
CA ARG A 175 -0.43 -20.04 -11.59
C ARG A 175 0.66 -18.98 -11.62
N HIS A 176 0.41 -17.86 -12.31
CA HIS A 176 1.37 -16.77 -12.42
C HIS A 176 1.38 -15.94 -11.15
N TRP A 177 0.22 -15.67 -10.55
CA TRP A 177 0.13 -14.98 -9.26
C TRP A 177 0.78 -15.79 -8.14
N ARG A 178 0.55 -17.12 -8.07
CA ARG A 178 1.25 -17.98 -7.08
C ARG A 178 2.75 -17.92 -7.22
N GLU A 179 3.25 -17.91 -8.46
CA GLU A 179 4.69 -17.79 -8.69
C GLU A 179 5.22 -16.40 -8.29
N ALA A 180 4.49 -15.33 -8.57
CA ALA A 180 4.83 -13.99 -8.09
C ALA A 180 4.91 -13.94 -6.55
N HIS A 181 3.94 -14.55 -5.87
CA HIS A 181 3.93 -14.62 -4.39
C HIS A 181 5.05 -15.49 -3.83
N ARG A 182 5.44 -16.55 -4.52
CA ARG A 182 6.57 -17.41 -4.13
C ARG A 182 7.90 -16.65 -4.25
N LEU A 183 8.06 -15.86 -5.30
CA LEU A 183 9.26 -15.07 -5.58
C LEU A 183 9.39 -13.86 -4.67
N GLN A 184 8.27 -13.24 -4.30
CA GLN A 184 8.20 -12.06 -3.44
C GLN A 184 7.08 -12.22 -2.39
N PRO A 185 7.30 -13.06 -1.35
CA PRO A 185 6.25 -13.42 -0.40
C PRO A 185 5.77 -12.28 0.50
N ASP A 186 6.56 -11.23 0.63
CA ASP A 186 6.26 -10.01 1.37
C ASP A 186 5.56 -8.93 0.53
N ASN A 187 5.32 -9.18 -0.75
CA ASN A 187 4.60 -8.25 -1.62
C ASN A 187 3.08 -8.39 -1.45
N TRP A 188 2.53 -7.56 -0.56
CA TRP A 188 1.10 -7.51 -0.27
C TRP A 188 0.28 -6.81 -1.37
N THR A 189 0.89 -5.97 -2.21
CA THR A 189 0.18 -5.33 -3.33
C THR A 189 -0.26 -6.39 -4.33
N TYR A 190 0.63 -7.29 -4.73
CA TYR A 190 0.31 -8.39 -5.65
C TYR A 190 -0.67 -9.38 -5.05
N LYS A 191 -0.47 -9.77 -3.79
CA LYS A 191 -1.37 -10.70 -3.10
C LYS A 191 -2.80 -10.16 -3.03
N ARG A 192 -2.95 -8.94 -2.51
CA ARG A 192 -4.27 -8.33 -2.33
C ARG A 192 -5.00 -8.12 -3.65
N GLN A 193 -4.28 -7.72 -4.70
CA GLN A 193 -4.87 -7.57 -6.01
C GLN A 193 -5.35 -8.92 -6.57
N ALA A 194 -4.53 -9.97 -6.50
CA ALA A 194 -4.90 -11.31 -6.94
C ALA A 194 -6.12 -11.85 -6.17
N TRP A 195 -6.15 -11.68 -4.85
CA TRP A 195 -7.31 -12.06 -4.02
C TRP A 195 -8.56 -11.30 -4.42
N SER A 196 -8.49 -9.98 -4.61
CA SER A 196 -9.64 -9.15 -5.01
C SER A 196 -10.22 -9.54 -6.36
N LEU A 197 -9.37 -9.98 -7.29
CA LEU A 197 -9.79 -10.45 -8.61
C LEU A 197 -10.43 -11.84 -8.54
N ALA A 198 -9.87 -12.74 -7.72
CA ALA A 198 -10.38 -14.10 -7.55
C ALA A 198 -11.70 -14.13 -6.75
N ASP A 199 -11.77 -13.33 -5.67
CA ASP A 199 -12.94 -13.18 -4.82
C ASP A 199 -13.01 -11.75 -4.26
N PRO A 200 -14.07 -10.97 -4.52
CA PRO A 200 -14.26 -9.63 -3.95
C PRO A 200 -14.18 -9.56 -2.43
N PHE A 201 -14.49 -10.64 -1.72
CA PHE A 201 -14.37 -10.75 -0.26
C PHE A 201 -12.97 -11.18 0.21
N GLN A 202 -12.06 -11.45 -0.74
CA GLN A 202 -10.67 -11.86 -0.48
C GLN A 202 -10.55 -13.13 0.39
N GLY A 203 -11.53 -14.01 0.29
CA GLY A 203 -11.53 -15.33 0.92
C GLY A 203 -10.80 -16.38 0.07
N PRO A 204 -10.49 -17.55 0.64
CA PRO A 204 -9.99 -18.68 -0.13
C PRO A 204 -11.08 -19.22 -1.07
N THR A 205 -10.70 -19.56 -2.30
CA THR A 205 -11.59 -20.13 -3.31
C THR A 205 -10.93 -21.33 -3.97
N GLU A 206 -11.70 -22.13 -4.72
CA GLU A 206 -11.13 -23.21 -5.55
C GLU A 206 -10.14 -22.66 -6.58
N LEU A 207 -10.35 -21.41 -7.01
CA LEU A 207 -9.47 -20.75 -7.98
C LEU A 207 -8.16 -20.28 -7.33
N TYR A 208 -8.21 -19.84 -6.06
CA TYR A 208 -7.08 -19.26 -5.35
C TYR A 208 -7.09 -19.61 -3.87
N ASP A 209 -6.11 -20.39 -3.44
CA ASP A 209 -6.06 -21.13 -2.18
C ASP A 209 -5.47 -20.38 -0.97
N SER A 210 -5.18 -19.09 -1.10
CA SER A 210 -4.73 -18.22 0.00
C SER A 210 -5.64 -17.00 0.17
N CYS A 211 -5.58 -16.38 1.34
CA CYS A 211 -6.34 -15.16 1.62
C CYS A 211 -5.62 -14.27 2.63
N TRP A 212 -6.08 -13.01 2.71
CA TRP A 212 -5.50 -12.01 3.62
C TRP A 212 -5.52 -12.45 5.09
N VAL A 213 -6.64 -13.01 5.54
CA VAL A 213 -6.83 -13.45 6.94
C VAL A 213 -5.77 -14.49 7.35
N GLU A 214 -5.58 -15.51 6.51
CA GLU A 214 -4.63 -16.58 6.83
C GLU A 214 -3.18 -16.10 6.78
N ASP A 215 -2.83 -15.29 5.80
CA ASP A 215 -1.47 -14.80 5.67
C ASP A 215 -1.11 -13.80 6.79
N VAL A 216 -2.06 -12.94 7.20
CA VAL A 216 -1.86 -12.04 8.34
C VAL A 216 -1.76 -12.81 9.66
N LYS A 217 -2.54 -13.88 9.85
CA LYS A 217 -2.39 -14.75 11.03
C LYS A 217 -1.00 -15.39 11.12
N LYS A 218 -0.44 -15.82 9.99
CA LYS A 218 0.91 -16.43 9.94
C LYS A 218 2.01 -15.49 10.39
N ILE A 219 1.94 -14.22 10.01
CA ILE A 219 2.98 -13.24 10.35
C ILE A 219 2.72 -12.47 11.65
N GLY A 220 1.49 -12.49 12.16
CA GLY A 220 0.97 -11.61 13.20
C GLY A 220 0.60 -10.21 12.65
N PRO A 221 -0.58 -9.68 13.00
CA PRO A 221 -1.05 -8.41 12.47
C PRO A 221 -0.13 -7.22 12.83
N GLU A 222 0.59 -7.29 13.93
CA GLU A 222 1.58 -6.29 14.35
C GLU A 222 2.80 -6.19 13.41
N ASN A 223 3.04 -7.21 12.60
CA ASN A 223 4.13 -7.30 11.62
C ASN A 223 3.69 -6.99 10.18
N TYR A 224 2.42 -6.61 9.99
CA TYR A 224 1.86 -6.34 8.65
C TYR A 224 2.54 -5.16 7.93
N TYR A 225 2.94 -4.15 8.69
CA TYR A 225 3.81 -3.08 8.20
C TYR A 225 5.17 -3.15 8.91
N PRO A 226 6.27 -2.96 8.19
CA PRO A 226 7.56 -2.74 8.83
C PRO A 226 7.52 -1.46 9.68
N ARG A 227 8.36 -1.40 10.72
CA ARG A 227 8.51 -0.18 11.51
C ARG A 227 9.15 0.93 10.69
N LEU A 228 8.64 2.15 10.84
CA LEU A 228 9.29 3.34 10.31
C LEU A 228 10.70 3.48 10.91
N LYS A 229 11.66 3.80 10.06
CA LYS A 229 13.04 4.09 10.43
C LYS A 229 13.27 5.61 10.31
N LEU A 230 12.57 6.35 11.16
CA LEU A 230 12.65 7.83 11.21
C LEU A 230 13.95 8.31 11.78
#